data_944570f8794b8013d93c5d2250015ae6
#
_entry.id   944570f8794b8013d93c5d2250015ae6
#
_cell.length_a   1.000
_cell.length_b   1.000
_cell.length_c   1.000
_cell.angle_alpha   90.00
_cell.angle_beta   90.00
_cell.angle_gamma   90.00
#
_symmetry.space_group_name_H-M   'P 1'
#
loop_
_entity.id
_entity.type
_entity.pdbx_description
1 polymer ?
#
loop_
_entity_poly.entity_id
_entity_poly.type
_entity_poly.pdbx_seq_one_letter_code
_entity_poly.pdbx_strand_id
1 'polypeptide(L)'
;MPNRVTTHLDWNLPLLPAITQQLLAGASGDFIDLSRDLVIVPTVQSGRRLREALALAAADRGLFPPEIVTPDVFLGQAIKAEPIANEESVAAAWVTVLGAIDCTQFEALFPIAPEQNTSWQLGMAQRLMQLRNDLGEEGLDFTIAAQRTDENGHEPARWRELARLEGLYLDQLQHRALKDPKLARREAAQNY
;
A
#
# COMPACT_ATOMS: atom_id res chain seq x y z
N MET A 1 22.08 -17.45 2.54
CA MET A 1 21.46 -16.15 2.22
C MET A 1 22.31 -15.45 1.19
N PRO A 2 21.79 -14.86 0.12
CA PRO A 2 22.59 -14.08 -0.81
C PRO A 2 23.27 -12.92 -0.06
N ASN A 3 24.52 -12.66 -0.40
CA ASN A 3 25.31 -11.60 0.24
C ASN A 3 24.71 -10.23 -0.18
N ARG A 4 23.98 -9.58 0.72
CA ARG A 4 23.35 -8.28 0.44
C ARG A 4 24.43 -7.19 0.57
N VAL A 5 24.74 -6.54 -0.56
CA VAL A 5 25.63 -5.37 -0.58
C VAL A 5 24.77 -4.12 -0.72
N THR A 6 24.97 -3.15 0.17
CA THR A 6 24.27 -1.86 0.12
C THR A 6 25.28 -0.78 -0.29
N THR A 7 24.94 -0.02 -1.32
CA THR A 7 25.73 1.13 -1.79
C THR A 7 24.88 2.39 -1.64
N HIS A 8 25.46 3.43 -1.01
CA HIS A 8 24.82 4.74 -0.87
C HIS A 8 25.44 5.71 -1.88
N LEU A 9 24.55 6.46 -2.58
CA LEU A 9 25.00 7.53 -3.46
C LEU A 9 25.27 8.80 -2.65
N ASP A 10 26.20 9.63 -3.12
CA ASP A 10 26.51 10.91 -2.47
C ASP A 10 25.36 11.91 -2.68
N TRP A 11 24.81 12.42 -1.58
CA TRP A 11 23.72 13.42 -1.57
C TRP A 11 24.13 14.78 -2.13
N ASN A 12 25.42 15.08 -2.23
CA ASN A 12 25.92 16.34 -2.77
C ASN A 12 25.97 16.33 -4.31
N LEU A 13 25.75 15.18 -4.95
CA LEU A 13 25.76 15.03 -6.39
C LEU A 13 24.32 15.02 -6.95
N PRO A 14 24.12 15.51 -8.18
CA PRO A 14 22.83 15.35 -8.85
C PRO A 14 22.46 13.86 -8.97
N LEU A 15 21.31 13.48 -8.40
CA LEU A 15 20.92 12.09 -8.23
C LEU A 15 20.78 11.34 -9.58
N LEU A 16 20.18 11.96 -10.59
CA LEU A 16 19.91 11.32 -11.87
C LEU A 16 21.19 10.90 -12.63
N PRO A 17 22.21 11.76 -12.79
CA PRO A 17 23.50 11.34 -13.36
C PRO A 17 24.19 10.25 -12.52
N ALA A 18 24.16 10.36 -11.18
CA ALA A 18 24.79 9.39 -10.29
C ALA A 18 24.17 7.99 -10.42
N ILE A 19 22.82 7.89 -10.43
CA ILE A 19 22.11 6.61 -10.65
C ILE A 19 22.42 6.07 -12.05
N THR A 20 22.37 6.91 -13.09
CA THR A 20 22.67 6.50 -14.47
C THR A 20 24.07 5.92 -14.56
N GLN A 21 25.07 6.59 -13.99
CA GLN A 21 26.44 6.12 -13.97
C GLN A 21 26.58 4.80 -13.17
N GLN A 22 25.91 4.67 -12.05
CA GLN A 22 25.95 3.45 -11.24
C GLN A 22 25.36 2.25 -11.97
N LEU A 23 24.22 2.42 -12.64
CA LEU A 23 23.58 1.36 -13.42
C LEU A 23 24.43 0.92 -14.62
N LEU A 24 25.17 1.85 -15.25
CA LEU A 24 26.02 1.58 -16.40
C LEU A 24 27.45 1.15 -16.01
N ALA A 25 27.85 1.21 -14.75
CA ALA A 25 29.23 0.98 -14.31
C ALA A 25 29.77 -0.43 -14.62
N GLY A 26 28.88 -1.43 -14.71
CA GLY A 26 29.23 -2.81 -15.08
C GLY A 26 29.05 -3.16 -16.54
N ALA A 27 28.55 -2.22 -17.36
CA ALA A 27 28.21 -2.49 -18.75
C ALA A 27 29.42 -2.35 -19.68
N SER A 28 29.85 -3.46 -20.29
CA SER A 28 30.95 -3.52 -21.27
C SER A 28 30.43 -4.05 -22.61
N GLY A 29 31.02 -3.57 -23.71
CA GLY A 29 30.67 -3.98 -25.07
C GLY A 29 29.60 -3.12 -25.73
N ASP A 30 29.12 -3.57 -26.89
CA ASP A 30 28.17 -2.86 -27.74
C ASP A 30 26.71 -2.96 -27.26
N PHE A 31 26.49 -3.74 -26.22
CA PHE A 31 25.17 -4.01 -25.68
C PHE A 31 25.13 -3.86 -24.16
N ILE A 32 24.15 -3.12 -23.66
CA ILE A 32 23.89 -2.90 -22.22
C ILE A 32 22.62 -3.65 -21.88
N ASP A 33 22.72 -4.66 -21.02
CA ASP A 33 21.56 -5.41 -20.53
C ASP A 33 21.30 -5.13 -19.04
N LEU A 34 20.28 -4.33 -18.77
CA LEU A 34 19.76 -4.03 -17.42
C LEU A 34 18.42 -4.71 -17.19
N SER A 35 18.00 -5.68 -18.02
CA SER A 35 16.69 -6.32 -17.92
C SER A 35 16.46 -7.09 -16.61
N ARG A 36 17.51 -7.37 -15.87
CA ARG A 36 17.47 -8.02 -14.54
C ARG A 36 17.46 -7.04 -13.37
N ASP A 37 17.63 -5.76 -13.66
CA ASP A 37 17.65 -4.73 -12.63
C ASP A 37 16.26 -4.17 -12.42
N LEU A 38 15.90 -3.99 -11.15
CA LEU A 38 14.67 -3.33 -10.72
C LEU A 38 15.02 -1.99 -10.08
N VAL A 39 14.42 -0.92 -10.57
CA VAL A 39 14.60 0.43 -10.03
C VAL A 39 13.28 0.94 -9.51
N ILE A 40 13.20 1.22 -8.22
CA ILE A 40 12.02 1.81 -7.59
C ILE A 40 12.22 3.32 -7.50
N VAL A 41 11.29 4.08 -8.08
CA VAL A 41 11.36 5.54 -8.15
C VAL A 41 10.13 6.18 -7.50
N PRO A 42 10.25 7.35 -6.88
CA PRO A 42 9.14 7.96 -6.13
C PRO A 42 7.93 8.33 -7.01
N THR A 43 8.14 8.63 -8.30
CA THR A 43 7.06 9.04 -9.21
C THR A 43 7.26 8.48 -10.62
N VAL A 44 6.17 8.35 -11.38
CA VAL A 44 6.20 7.99 -12.80
C VAL A 44 7.09 8.94 -13.61
N GLN A 45 7.06 10.24 -13.26
CA GLN A 45 7.89 11.24 -13.94
C GLN A 45 9.39 11.03 -13.69
N SER A 46 9.78 10.65 -12.47
CA SER A 46 11.16 10.28 -12.15
C SER A 46 11.61 9.08 -12.97
N GLY A 47 10.73 8.08 -13.13
CA GLY A 47 11.00 6.92 -13.96
C GLY A 47 11.20 7.26 -15.44
N ARG A 48 10.37 8.16 -15.98
CA ARG A 48 10.51 8.64 -17.34
C ARG A 48 11.86 9.34 -17.56
N ARG A 49 12.24 10.25 -16.66
CA ARG A 49 13.54 10.95 -16.73
C ARG A 49 14.72 9.99 -16.64
N LEU A 50 14.62 8.96 -15.81
CA LEU A 50 15.68 7.95 -15.71
C LEU A 50 15.83 7.16 -17.02
N ARG A 51 14.71 6.76 -17.65
CA ARG A 51 14.75 6.08 -18.95
C ARG A 51 15.40 6.96 -20.04
N GLU A 52 15.04 8.23 -20.07
CA GLU A 52 15.63 9.21 -21.00
C GLU A 52 17.15 9.37 -20.75
N ALA A 53 17.57 9.48 -19.49
CA ALA A 53 18.99 9.59 -19.13
C ALA A 53 19.79 8.33 -19.45
N LEU A 54 19.24 7.14 -19.23
CA LEU A 54 19.87 5.87 -19.61
C LEU A 54 20.01 5.74 -21.14
N ALA A 55 18.98 6.11 -21.89
CA ALA A 55 19.01 6.08 -23.34
C ALA A 55 20.07 7.04 -23.90
N LEU A 56 20.18 8.26 -23.37
CA LEU A 56 21.20 9.23 -23.75
C LEU A 56 22.61 8.74 -23.40
N ALA A 57 22.79 8.14 -22.21
CA ALA A 57 24.10 7.65 -21.76
C ALA A 57 24.52 6.35 -22.46
N ALA A 58 23.59 5.57 -22.98
CA ALA A 58 23.88 4.41 -23.82
C ALA A 58 24.48 4.81 -25.17
N ALA A 59 24.20 6.04 -25.63
CA ALA A 59 24.66 6.54 -26.94
C ALA A 59 24.30 5.60 -28.11
N ASP A 60 25.29 5.12 -28.84
CA ASP A 60 25.12 4.22 -30.01
C ASP A 60 25.06 2.72 -29.62
N ARG A 61 25.10 2.40 -28.32
CA ARG A 61 25.01 1.02 -27.84
C ARG A 61 23.55 0.58 -27.73
N GLY A 62 23.29 -0.68 -27.99
CA GLY A 62 21.97 -1.28 -27.70
C GLY A 62 21.70 -1.29 -26.19
N LEU A 63 20.47 -0.95 -25.78
CA LEU A 63 20.07 -0.93 -24.38
C LEU A 63 18.80 -1.74 -24.15
N PHE A 64 18.89 -2.79 -23.30
CA PHE A 64 17.74 -3.35 -22.62
C PHE A 64 17.57 -2.61 -21.29
N PRO A 65 16.52 -1.78 -21.14
CA PRO A 65 16.35 -0.96 -19.96
C PRO A 65 15.98 -1.82 -18.72
N PRO A 66 16.26 -1.31 -17.50
CA PRO A 66 15.78 -1.95 -16.28
C PRO A 66 14.26 -1.84 -16.15
N GLU A 67 13.68 -2.68 -15.31
CA GLU A 67 12.29 -2.49 -14.86
C GLU A 67 12.25 -1.29 -13.92
N ILE A 68 11.51 -0.23 -14.29
CA ILE A 68 11.39 1.00 -13.48
C ILE A 68 9.95 1.15 -13.04
N VAL A 69 9.73 1.06 -11.73
CA VAL A 69 8.41 1.07 -11.09
C VAL A 69 8.31 2.09 -9.97
N THR A 70 7.09 2.46 -9.59
CA THR A 70 6.82 3.17 -8.33
C THR A 70 6.62 2.18 -7.18
N PRO A 71 6.74 2.61 -5.90
CA PRO A 71 6.48 1.74 -4.76
C PRO A 71 5.13 1.02 -4.82
N ASP A 72 4.07 1.70 -5.25
CA ASP A 72 2.74 1.10 -5.37
C ASP A 72 2.69 -0.02 -6.41
N VAL A 73 3.33 0.18 -7.56
CA VAL A 73 3.42 -0.84 -8.61
C VAL A 73 4.25 -2.03 -8.14
N PHE A 74 5.38 -1.77 -7.48
CA PHE A 74 6.24 -2.81 -6.92
C PHE A 74 5.49 -3.66 -5.88
N LEU A 75 4.83 -3.02 -4.91
CA LEU A 75 4.00 -3.71 -3.93
C LEU A 75 2.84 -4.45 -4.58
N GLY A 76 2.21 -3.85 -5.59
CA GLY A 76 1.14 -4.52 -6.36
C GLY A 76 1.62 -5.76 -7.11
N GLN A 77 2.86 -5.79 -7.59
CA GLN A 77 3.45 -6.98 -8.24
C GLN A 77 3.72 -8.11 -7.24
N ALA A 78 4.15 -7.78 -6.03
CA ALA A 78 4.38 -8.76 -4.96
C ALA A 78 3.08 -9.48 -4.52
N ILE A 79 1.91 -8.87 -4.77
CA ILE A 79 0.59 -9.32 -4.32
C ILE A 79 -0.19 -10.06 -5.43
N LYS A 80 0.33 -10.19 -6.63
CA LYS A 80 -0.37 -10.69 -7.85
C LYS A 80 -1.03 -12.07 -7.76
N ALA A 81 -0.74 -12.86 -6.74
CA ALA A 81 -1.24 -14.23 -6.61
C ALA A 81 -2.62 -14.36 -5.95
N GLU A 82 -3.20 -13.29 -5.40
CA GLU A 82 -4.44 -13.34 -4.64
C GLU A 82 -5.49 -12.38 -5.20
N PRO A 83 -6.79 -12.73 -5.18
CA PRO A 83 -7.86 -11.84 -5.56
C PRO A 83 -8.01 -10.73 -4.52
N ILE A 84 -7.51 -9.55 -4.83
CA ILE A 84 -7.57 -8.37 -3.96
C ILE A 84 -8.81 -7.56 -4.26
N ALA A 85 -9.48 -7.09 -3.21
CA ALA A 85 -10.62 -6.20 -3.33
C ALA A 85 -10.20 -4.85 -3.94
N ASN A 86 -10.90 -4.43 -4.98
CA ASN A 86 -10.81 -3.07 -5.50
C ASN A 86 -11.60 -2.10 -4.60
N GLU A 87 -11.48 -0.79 -4.87
CA GLU A 87 -12.09 0.25 -4.04
C GLU A 87 -13.61 0.09 -3.93
N GLU A 88 -14.29 -0.25 -5.02
CA GLU A 88 -15.73 -0.48 -5.04
C GLU A 88 -16.13 -1.69 -4.19
N SER A 89 -15.36 -2.77 -4.24
CA SER A 89 -15.59 -3.96 -3.43
C SER A 89 -15.38 -3.68 -1.94
N VAL A 90 -14.37 -2.88 -1.59
CA VAL A 90 -14.11 -2.41 -0.22
C VAL A 90 -15.28 -1.56 0.28
N ALA A 91 -15.72 -0.56 -0.50
CA ALA A 91 -16.85 0.29 -0.16
C ALA A 91 -18.14 -0.53 0.00
N ALA A 92 -18.41 -1.45 -0.92
CA ALA A 92 -19.59 -2.32 -0.86
C ALA A 92 -19.58 -3.26 0.36
N ALA A 93 -18.40 -3.74 0.79
CA ALA A 93 -18.28 -4.56 1.99
C ALA A 93 -18.62 -3.73 3.25
N TRP A 94 -18.09 -2.51 3.37
CA TRP A 94 -18.42 -1.60 4.47
C TRP A 94 -19.90 -1.26 4.51
N VAL A 95 -20.51 -0.90 3.38
CA VAL A 95 -21.96 -0.61 3.28
C VAL A 95 -22.78 -1.81 3.73
N THR A 96 -22.41 -3.01 3.31
CA THR A 96 -23.10 -4.26 3.70
C THR A 96 -23.04 -4.45 5.22
N VAL A 97 -21.86 -4.30 5.83
CA VAL A 97 -21.67 -4.43 7.28
C VAL A 97 -22.51 -3.39 8.01
N LEU A 98 -22.40 -2.10 7.63
CA LEU A 98 -23.13 -1.00 8.26
C LEU A 98 -24.65 -1.13 8.14
N GLY A 99 -25.14 -1.79 7.10
CA GLY A 99 -26.56 -2.11 6.94
C GLY A 99 -27.04 -3.28 7.81
N ALA A 100 -26.12 -4.15 8.22
CA ALA A 100 -26.46 -5.38 8.95
C ALA A 100 -26.23 -5.28 10.48
N ILE A 101 -25.40 -4.34 10.94
CA ILE A 101 -25.11 -4.20 12.38
C ILE A 101 -26.28 -3.59 13.14
N ASP A 102 -26.40 -3.96 14.40
CA ASP A 102 -27.20 -3.26 15.37
C ASP A 102 -26.35 -2.16 16.05
N CYS A 103 -26.59 -0.90 15.67
CA CYS A 103 -25.82 0.24 16.18
C CYS A 103 -25.91 0.41 17.72
N THR A 104 -26.92 -0.16 18.39
CA THR A 104 -27.01 -0.13 19.86
C THR A 104 -25.90 -0.97 20.53
N GLN A 105 -25.27 -1.89 19.80
CA GLN A 105 -24.14 -2.68 20.28
C GLN A 105 -22.78 -1.98 20.07
N PHE A 106 -22.78 -0.76 19.55
CA PHE A 106 -21.64 0.08 19.26
C PHE A 106 -21.84 1.49 19.87
N GLU A 107 -22.12 1.52 21.15
CA GLU A 107 -22.50 2.75 21.87
C GLU A 107 -21.38 3.79 21.93
N ALA A 108 -20.11 3.35 21.96
CA ALA A 108 -18.98 4.26 21.95
C ALA A 108 -18.75 4.92 20.58
N LEU A 109 -19.15 4.26 19.49
CA LEU A 109 -19.13 4.85 18.14
C LEU A 109 -20.41 5.62 17.83
N PHE A 110 -21.55 5.10 18.25
CA PHE A 110 -22.88 5.62 17.97
C PHE A 110 -23.66 5.87 19.29
N PRO A 111 -23.25 6.91 20.07
CA PRO A 111 -23.94 7.23 21.34
C PRO A 111 -25.43 7.53 21.16
N ILE A 112 -25.80 7.98 19.98
CA ILE A 112 -27.17 8.15 19.52
C ILE A 112 -27.31 7.28 18.27
N ALA A 113 -28.18 6.27 18.34
CA ALA A 113 -28.40 5.36 17.23
C ALA A 113 -28.82 6.14 15.97
N PRO A 114 -28.05 6.04 14.87
CA PRO A 114 -28.36 6.75 13.63
C PRO A 114 -29.53 6.10 12.90
N GLU A 115 -30.18 6.87 12.04
CA GLU A 115 -31.05 6.30 11.03
C GLU A 115 -30.18 5.61 9.97
N GLN A 116 -30.20 4.26 9.97
CA GLN A 116 -29.34 3.42 9.08
C GLN A 116 -29.85 3.38 7.63
N ASN A 117 -30.06 4.56 7.02
CA ASN A 117 -30.38 4.65 5.60
C ASN A 117 -29.13 4.56 4.72
N THR A 118 -29.33 4.38 3.41
CA THR A 118 -28.23 4.23 2.45
C THR A 118 -27.26 5.41 2.44
N SER A 119 -27.76 6.63 2.63
CA SER A 119 -26.90 7.84 2.66
C SER A 119 -25.96 7.82 3.86
N TRP A 120 -26.46 7.43 5.05
CA TRP A 120 -25.65 7.27 6.23
C TRP A 120 -24.62 6.14 6.06
N GLN A 121 -25.03 4.99 5.52
CA GLN A 121 -24.13 3.86 5.27
C GLN A 121 -22.97 4.24 4.36
N LEU A 122 -23.24 4.92 3.24
CA LEU A 122 -22.22 5.40 2.31
C LEU A 122 -21.28 6.42 2.97
N GLY A 123 -21.82 7.41 3.66
CA GLY A 123 -21.01 8.43 4.33
C GLY A 123 -20.15 7.85 5.44
N MET A 124 -20.67 6.87 6.20
CA MET A 124 -19.91 6.19 7.25
C MET A 124 -18.84 5.25 6.65
N ALA A 125 -19.16 4.51 5.59
CA ALA A 125 -18.19 3.69 4.87
C ALA A 125 -16.99 4.52 4.39
N GLN A 126 -17.22 5.68 3.79
CA GLN A 126 -16.16 6.59 3.35
C GLN A 126 -15.27 7.05 4.52
N ARG A 127 -15.86 7.41 5.67
CA ARG A 127 -15.09 7.81 6.86
C ARG A 127 -14.24 6.67 7.42
N LEU A 128 -14.79 5.45 7.47
CA LEU A 128 -14.04 4.27 7.92
C LEU A 128 -12.91 3.92 6.96
N MET A 129 -13.16 4.00 5.65
CA MET A 129 -12.11 3.82 4.63
C MET A 129 -11.00 4.86 4.77
N GLN A 130 -11.35 6.14 4.95
CA GLN A 130 -10.38 7.20 5.15
C GLN A 130 -9.55 6.96 6.42
N LEU A 131 -10.20 6.70 7.55
CA LEU A 131 -9.49 6.42 8.81
C LEU A 131 -8.56 5.21 8.70
N ARG A 132 -8.99 4.14 8.01
CA ARG A 132 -8.10 3.00 7.72
C ARG A 132 -6.95 3.37 6.80
N ASN A 133 -7.15 4.30 5.87
CA ASN A 133 -6.08 4.80 5.01
C ASN A 133 -5.03 5.53 5.84
N ASP A 134 -5.46 6.46 6.68
CA ASP A 134 -4.57 7.25 7.51
C ASP A 134 -3.75 6.36 8.48
N LEU A 135 -4.40 5.39 9.12
CA LEU A 135 -3.71 4.42 9.97
C LEU A 135 -2.77 3.50 9.16
N GLY A 136 -3.19 3.11 7.97
CA GLY A 136 -2.43 2.21 7.10
C GLY A 136 -1.12 2.81 6.62
N GLU A 137 -1.00 4.13 6.48
CA GLU A 137 0.26 4.83 6.17
C GLU A 137 1.30 4.63 7.29
N GLU A 138 0.84 4.48 8.53
CA GLU A 138 1.69 4.19 9.70
C GLU A 138 1.80 2.67 10.00
N GLY A 139 1.33 1.81 9.11
CA GLY A 139 1.35 0.35 9.28
C GLY A 139 0.37 -0.16 10.35
N LEU A 140 -0.64 0.65 10.72
CA LEU A 140 -1.64 0.33 11.73
C LEU A 140 -2.96 -0.12 11.08
N ASP A 141 -3.75 -0.86 11.84
CA ASP A 141 -5.17 -1.14 11.62
C ASP A 141 -5.97 -0.82 12.90
N PHE A 142 -7.29 -0.96 12.86
CA PHE A 142 -8.11 -0.67 14.04
C PHE A 142 -7.81 -1.61 15.21
N THR A 143 -7.44 -2.86 14.93
CA THR A 143 -7.07 -3.84 15.95
C THR A 143 -5.80 -3.44 16.68
N ILE A 144 -4.75 -3.07 15.93
CA ILE A 144 -3.48 -2.60 16.51
C ILE A 144 -3.69 -1.28 17.26
N ALA A 145 -4.48 -0.36 16.70
CA ALA A 145 -4.82 0.90 17.35
C ALA A 145 -5.56 0.66 18.68
N ALA A 146 -6.52 -0.26 18.71
CA ALA A 146 -7.24 -0.64 19.92
C ALA A 146 -6.29 -1.16 21.01
N GLN A 147 -5.38 -2.08 20.66
CA GLN A 147 -4.39 -2.63 21.59
C GLN A 147 -3.50 -1.53 22.20
N ARG A 148 -2.96 -0.64 21.35
CA ARG A 148 -2.10 0.46 21.79
C ARG A 148 -2.82 1.48 22.66
N THR A 149 -4.13 1.69 22.43
CA THR A 149 -4.92 2.67 23.15
C THR A 149 -5.37 2.13 24.50
N ASP A 150 -5.64 0.83 24.63
CA ASP A 150 -5.93 0.19 25.92
C ASP A 150 -4.77 0.36 26.93
N GLU A 151 -3.53 0.40 26.43
CA GLU A 151 -2.34 0.64 27.27
C GLU A 151 -2.20 2.10 27.72
N ASN A 152 -2.70 3.07 26.94
CA ASN A 152 -2.49 4.50 27.12
C ASN A 152 -3.74 5.31 27.54
N GLY A 153 -4.91 4.71 27.63
CA GLY A 153 -6.10 5.29 28.25
C GLY A 153 -6.91 6.30 27.45
N HIS A 154 -6.73 6.46 26.16
CA HIS A 154 -7.52 7.37 25.31
C HIS A 154 -8.61 6.63 24.52
N GLU A 155 -9.90 6.85 24.88
CA GLU A 155 -11.09 6.30 24.21
C GLU A 155 -11.02 4.79 23.88
N PRO A 156 -10.61 3.91 24.80
CA PRO A 156 -10.35 2.49 24.48
C PRO A 156 -11.61 1.77 23.99
N ALA A 157 -12.79 2.13 24.50
CA ALA A 157 -14.06 1.54 24.07
C ALA A 157 -14.33 1.79 22.58
N ARG A 158 -14.08 3.00 22.10
CA ARG A 158 -14.28 3.38 20.71
C ARG A 158 -13.36 2.64 19.75
N TRP A 159 -12.09 2.49 20.13
CA TRP A 159 -11.14 1.72 19.32
C TRP A 159 -11.46 0.24 19.29
N ARG A 160 -11.92 -0.34 20.42
CA ARG A 160 -12.37 -1.74 20.44
C ARG A 160 -13.59 -1.97 19.53
N GLU A 161 -14.53 -1.04 19.51
CA GLU A 161 -15.69 -1.12 18.62
C GLU A 161 -15.31 -0.95 17.15
N LEU A 162 -14.35 -0.05 16.81
CA LEU A 162 -13.78 0.05 15.46
C LEU A 162 -13.10 -1.25 15.04
N ALA A 163 -12.31 -1.88 15.91
CA ALA A 163 -11.68 -3.17 15.64
C ALA A 163 -12.72 -4.28 15.41
N ARG A 164 -13.81 -4.28 16.18
CA ARG A 164 -14.92 -5.22 15.97
C ARG A 164 -15.61 -5.00 14.61
N LEU A 165 -15.85 -3.75 14.23
CA LEU A 165 -16.38 -3.43 12.90
C LEU A 165 -15.44 -3.85 11.78
N GLU A 166 -14.13 -3.65 11.96
CA GLU A 166 -13.11 -4.09 11.01
C GLU A 166 -13.13 -5.61 10.83
N GLY A 167 -13.29 -6.38 11.92
CA GLY A 167 -13.46 -7.82 11.85
C GLY A 167 -14.64 -8.22 10.97
N LEU A 168 -15.81 -7.62 11.17
CA LEU A 168 -17.00 -7.88 10.34
C LEU A 168 -16.78 -7.51 8.87
N TYR A 169 -16.07 -6.43 8.60
CA TYR A 169 -15.70 -6.03 7.24
C TYR A 169 -14.74 -7.04 6.58
N LEU A 170 -13.73 -7.53 7.29
CA LEU A 170 -12.81 -8.52 6.78
C LEU A 170 -13.50 -9.86 6.50
N ASP A 171 -14.40 -10.29 7.38
CA ASP A 171 -15.25 -11.47 7.17
C ASP A 171 -16.11 -11.30 5.91
N GLN A 172 -16.67 -10.10 5.69
CA GLN A 172 -17.46 -9.81 4.50
C GLN A 172 -16.64 -9.90 3.20
N LEU A 173 -15.36 -9.48 3.20
CA LEU A 173 -14.47 -9.66 2.06
C LEU A 173 -14.12 -11.15 1.87
N GLN A 174 -13.84 -11.85 2.96
CA GLN A 174 -13.51 -13.28 2.92
C GLN A 174 -14.67 -14.13 2.35
N HIS A 175 -15.93 -13.82 2.70
CA HIS A 175 -17.10 -14.47 2.11
C HIS A 175 -17.20 -14.26 0.59
N ARG A 176 -16.61 -13.19 0.05
CA ARG A 176 -16.51 -12.92 -1.39
C ARG A 176 -15.24 -13.49 -2.02
N ALA A 177 -14.45 -14.27 -1.29
CA ALA A 177 -13.13 -14.74 -1.69
C ALA A 177 -12.18 -13.60 -2.12
N LEU A 178 -12.29 -12.43 -1.46
CA LEU A 178 -11.44 -11.26 -1.68
C LEU A 178 -10.58 -11.02 -0.45
N LYS A 179 -9.35 -10.59 -0.68
CA LYS A 179 -8.43 -10.15 0.38
C LYS A 179 -8.43 -8.63 0.48
N ASP A 180 -8.32 -8.11 1.69
CA ASP A 180 -8.18 -6.69 1.94
C ASP A 180 -6.84 -6.18 1.37
N PRO A 181 -6.83 -5.06 0.59
CA PRO A 181 -5.62 -4.58 -0.06
C PRO A 181 -4.51 -4.14 0.92
N LYS A 182 -4.88 -3.66 2.12
CA LYS A 182 -3.91 -3.23 3.14
C LYS A 182 -3.27 -4.41 3.86
N LEU A 183 -4.06 -5.43 4.19
CA LEU A 183 -3.53 -6.67 4.75
C LEU A 183 -2.62 -7.37 3.74
N ALA A 184 -3.00 -7.43 2.48
CA ALA A 184 -2.19 -8.01 1.43
C ALA A 184 -0.84 -7.28 1.27
N ARG A 185 -0.83 -5.94 1.29
CA ARG A 185 0.40 -5.13 1.24
C ARG A 185 1.29 -5.36 2.46
N ARG A 186 0.72 -5.40 3.66
CA ARG A 186 1.46 -5.64 4.91
C ARG A 186 2.12 -7.02 4.92
N GLU A 187 1.39 -8.06 4.53
CA GLU A 187 1.93 -9.42 4.44
C GLU A 187 3.02 -9.52 3.37
N ALA A 188 2.83 -8.91 2.20
CA ALA A 188 3.87 -8.85 1.18
C ALA A 188 5.15 -8.19 1.69
N ALA A 189 5.02 -7.09 2.45
CA ALA A 189 6.16 -6.39 3.03
C ALA A 189 6.91 -7.21 4.11
N GLN A 190 6.21 -8.11 4.82
CA GLN A 190 6.82 -8.98 5.83
C GLN A 190 7.56 -10.20 5.22
N ASN A 191 7.18 -10.59 4.01
CA ASN A 191 7.73 -11.76 3.31
C ASN A 191 8.86 -11.41 2.33
N TYR A 192 9.26 -10.13 2.24
CA TYR A 192 10.35 -9.61 1.40
C TYR A 192 11.61 -9.37 2.23
#